data_a07cd9e4204134cfe4b2bf40dc30a9b7
#
_entry.id   a07cd9e4204134cfe4b2bf40dc30a9b7
#
_cell.length_a   1.000
_cell.length_b   1.000
_cell.length_c   1.000
_cell.angle_alpha   90.00
_cell.angle_beta   90.00
_cell.angle_gamma   90.00
#
_symmetry.space_group_name_H-M   'P 1'
#
loop_
_entity.id
_entity.type
_entity.pdbx_description
1 polymer ?
#
loop_
_entity_poly.entity_id
_entity_poly.type
_entity_poly.pdbx_seq_one_letter_code
_entity_poly.pdbx_strand_id
1 'polypeptide(L)'
;MVAVIIIVVVVALLGLLLVGAYNSIVRMRNQVDNGWSQIDVQIKRRADLIPNLVETVKGYAAHESGTFEAVVAARNATVAANSPAQAAAAEGPIASALGKIFALAEAYPDLKADANFRQLQSEITATEDRIAYAR
;
A
#
# COMPACT_ATOMS: atom_id res chain seq x y z
N MET A 1 60.43 -5.81 7.30
CA MET A 1 59.99 -4.80 6.30
C MET A 1 58.88 -5.38 5.43
N VAL A 2 59.11 -6.45 4.66
CA VAL A 2 58.10 -7.02 3.75
C VAL A 2 56.86 -7.49 4.50
N ALA A 3 57.00 -8.14 5.65
CA ALA A 3 55.84 -8.58 6.45
C ALA A 3 54.94 -7.42 6.92
N VAL A 4 55.54 -6.28 7.29
CA VAL A 4 54.80 -5.12 7.72
C VAL A 4 54.01 -4.53 6.55
N ILE A 5 54.62 -4.45 5.36
CA ILE A 5 53.96 -3.97 4.15
C ILE A 5 52.75 -4.88 3.81
N ILE A 6 52.91 -6.19 3.89
CA ILE A 6 51.82 -7.14 3.64
C ILE A 6 50.69 -6.94 4.62
N ILE A 7 50.99 -6.79 5.92
CA ILE A 7 49.97 -6.53 6.94
C ILE A 7 49.20 -5.25 6.66
N VAL A 8 49.90 -4.15 6.32
CA VAL A 8 49.26 -2.85 5.99
C VAL A 8 48.35 -3.00 4.78
N VAL A 9 48.80 -3.66 3.72
CA VAL A 9 47.97 -3.89 2.52
C VAL A 9 46.73 -4.71 2.84
N VAL A 10 46.88 -5.81 3.63
CA VAL A 10 45.74 -6.63 4.02
C VAL A 10 44.71 -5.82 4.85
N VAL A 11 45.17 -5.03 5.81
CA VAL A 11 44.32 -4.20 6.63
C VAL A 11 43.56 -3.14 5.76
N ALA A 12 44.30 -2.54 4.82
CA ALA A 12 43.68 -1.58 3.88
C ALA A 12 42.61 -2.24 3.00
N LEU A 13 42.86 -3.42 2.47
CA LEU A 13 41.91 -4.18 1.67
C LEU A 13 40.67 -4.56 2.49
N LEU A 14 40.85 -5.04 3.72
CA LEU A 14 39.73 -5.34 4.61
C LEU A 14 38.91 -4.11 4.94
N GLY A 15 39.56 -2.98 5.17
CA GLY A 15 38.88 -1.70 5.39
C GLY A 15 38.01 -1.28 4.19
N LEU A 16 38.54 -1.41 2.98
CA LEU A 16 37.78 -1.13 1.75
C LEU A 16 36.60 -2.06 1.56
N LEU A 17 36.76 -3.34 1.85
CA LEU A 17 35.64 -4.31 1.80
C LEU A 17 34.54 -3.98 2.81
N LEU A 18 34.92 -3.61 4.03
CA LEU A 18 33.95 -3.23 5.06
C LEU A 18 33.19 -1.95 4.69
N VAL A 19 33.85 -0.94 4.15
CA VAL A 19 33.22 0.29 3.68
C VAL A 19 32.26 -0.01 2.53
N GLY A 20 32.65 -0.83 1.57
CA GLY A 20 31.81 -1.24 0.46
C GLY A 20 30.56 -2.00 0.93
N ALA A 21 30.71 -2.92 1.88
CA ALA A 21 29.59 -3.65 2.46
C ALA A 21 28.63 -2.71 3.21
N TYR A 22 29.15 -1.78 3.99
CA TYR A 22 28.36 -0.80 4.71
C TYR A 22 27.53 0.09 3.74
N ASN A 23 28.18 0.61 2.70
CA ASN A 23 27.51 1.41 1.69
C ASN A 23 26.41 0.64 0.97
N SER A 24 26.60 -0.64 0.68
CA SER A 24 25.61 -1.52 0.07
C SER A 24 24.39 -1.69 0.97
N ILE A 25 24.59 -1.92 2.27
CA ILE A 25 23.52 -2.06 3.26
C ILE A 25 22.71 -0.77 3.37
N VAL A 26 23.38 0.37 3.47
CA VAL A 26 22.70 1.69 3.53
C VAL A 26 21.86 1.94 2.29
N ARG A 27 22.38 1.59 1.11
CA ARG A 27 21.65 1.73 -0.17
C ARG A 27 20.39 0.87 -0.18
N MET A 28 20.49 -0.39 0.22
CA MET A 28 19.33 -1.29 0.30
C MET A 28 18.28 -0.80 1.29
N ARG A 29 18.71 -0.29 2.44
CA ARG A 29 17.81 0.30 3.44
C ARG A 29 17.05 1.49 2.87
N ASN A 30 17.73 2.39 2.17
CA ASN A 30 17.10 3.54 1.52
C ASN A 30 16.09 3.11 0.45
N GLN A 31 16.37 2.07 -0.31
CA GLN A 31 15.44 1.52 -1.31
C GLN A 31 14.17 0.96 -0.64
N VAL A 32 14.31 0.26 0.48
CA VAL A 32 13.15 -0.25 1.25
C VAL A 32 12.33 0.91 1.80
N ASP A 33 12.95 1.93 2.37
CA ASP A 33 12.24 3.10 2.91
C ASP A 33 11.49 3.85 1.80
N ASN A 34 12.09 4.02 0.62
CA ASN A 34 11.43 4.64 -0.54
C ASN A 34 10.27 3.81 -1.04
N GLY A 35 10.42 2.49 -1.12
CA GLY A 35 9.36 1.57 -1.50
C GLY A 35 8.17 1.63 -0.54
N TRP A 36 8.44 1.66 0.76
CA TRP A 36 7.40 1.82 1.77
C TRP A 36 6.67 3.16 1.63
N SER A 37 7.40 4.26 1.43
CA SER A 37 6.79 5.59 1.25
C SER A 37 5.85 5.63 0.05
N GLN A 38 6.20 4.99 -1.06
CA GLN A 38 5.33 4.88 -2.25
C GLN A 38 4.07 4.07 -1.97
N ILE A 39 4.18 2.97 -1.25
CA ILE A 39 3.02 2.15 -0.83
C ILE A 39 2.11 2.96 0.09
N ASP A 40 2.67 3.64 1.09
CA ASP A 40 1.91 4.44 2.05
C ASP A 40 1.10 5.55 1.38
N VAL A 41 1.68 6.23 0.39
CA VAL A 41 0.98 7.25 -0.42
C VAL A 41 -0.22 6.64 -1.15
N GLN A 42 -0.08 5.46 -1.74
CA GLN A 42 -1.18 4.79 -2.45
C GLN A 42 -2.26 4.30 -1.50
N ILE A 43 -1.89 3.79 -0.32
CA ILE A 43 -2.85 3.38 0.72
C ILE A 43 -3.67 4.59 1.18
N LYS A 44 -3.04 5.73 1.44
CA LYS A 44 -3.73 6.96 1.84
C LYS A 44 -4.64 7.48 0.73
N ARG A 45 -4.19 7.45 -0.51
CA ARG A 45 -5.01 7.84 -1.66
C ARG A 45 -6.26 6.96 -1.78
N ARG A 46 -6.11 5.64 -1.65
CA ARG A 46 -7.25 4.73 -1.66
C ARG A 46 -8.21 5.04 -0.52
N ALA A 47 -7.69 5.28 0.70
CA ALA A 47 -8.52 5.64 1.85
C ALA A 47 -9.29 6.94 1.62
N ASP A 48 -8.72 7.92 0.94
CA ASP A 48 -9.37 9.20 0.62
C ASP A 48 -10.48 9.04 -0.44
N LEU A 49 -10.39 8.04 -1.30
CA LEU A 49 -11.42 7.76 -2.32
C LEU A 49 -12.63 7.00 -1.74
N ILE A 50 -12.46 6.27 -0.66
CA ILE A 50 -13.51 5.41 -0.08
C ILE A 50 -14.74 6.20 0.40
N PRO A 51 -14.63 7.35 1.09
CA PRO A 51 -15.81 8.12 1.48
C PRO A 51 -16.70 8.51 0.30
N ASN A 52 -16.12 8.93 -0.81
CA ASN A 52 -16.87 9.27 -2.03
C ASN A 52 -17.53 8.03 -2.64
N LEU A 53 -16.85 6.89 -2.61
CA LEU A 53 -17.40 5.63 -3.07
C LEU A 53 -18.63 5.23 -2.24
N VAL A 54 -18.53 5.30 -0.91
CA VAL A 54 -19.62 4.96 0.00
C VAL A 54 -20.81 5.88 -0.22
N GLU A 55 -20.61 7.19 -0.35
CA GLU A 55 -21.68 8.14 -0.61
C GLU A 55 -22.38 7.86 -1.96
N THR A 56 -21.63 7.56 -3.00
CA THR A 56 -22.17 7.21 -4.31
C THR A 56 -23.01 5.94 -4.24
N VAL A 57 -22.52 4.90 -3.56
CA VAL A 57 -23.22 3.62 -3.43
C VAL A 57 -24.47 3.75 -2.57
N LYS A 58 -24.43 4.54 -1.49
CA LYS A 58 -25.60 4.81 -0.64
C LYS A 58 -26.77 5.42 -1.41
N GLY A 59 -26.49 6.21 -2.43
CA GLY A 59 -27.54 6.79 -3.29
C GLY A 59 -28.37 5.75 -4.03
N TYR A 60 -27.84 4.55 -4.23
CA TYR A 60 -28.49 3.46 -4.98
C TYR A 60 -28.85 2.27 -4.11
N ALA A 61 -28.13 2.03 -3.02
CA ALA A 61 -28.21 0.82 -2.22
C ALA A 61 -28.22 1.12 -0.70
N ALA A 62 -29.09 2.06 -0.28
CA ALA A 62 -29.16 2.53 1.11
C ALA A 62 -29.44 1.44 2.15
N HIS A 63 -30.00 0.29 1.73
CA HIS A 63 -30.35 -0.80 2.64
C HIS A 63 -29.15 -1.68 3.03
N GLU A 64 -27.97 -1.46 2.43
CA GLU A 64 -26.77 -2.28 2.64
C GLU A 64 -25.85 -1.70 3.72
N SER A 65 -26.41 -1.27 4.84
CA SER A 65 -25.68 -0.61 5.93
C SER A 65 -24.51 -1.43 6.48
N GLY A 66 -24.69 -2.75 6.61
CA GLY A 66 -23.63 -3.63 7.10
C GLY A 66 -22.39 -3.64 6.20
N THR A 67 -22.58 -3.59 4.89
CA THR A 67 -21.47 -3.49 3.92
C THR A 67 -20.75 -2.16 4.06
N PHE A 68 -21.47 -1.05 4.21
CA PHE A 68 -20.87 0.27 4.38
C PHE A 68 -20.10 0.38 5.69
N GLU A 69 -20.65 -0.14 6.79
CA GLU A 69 -19.96 -0.15 8.08
C GLU A 69 -18.66 -0.95 8.02
N ALA A 70 -18.66 -2.10 7.35
CA ALA A 70 -17.46 -2.91 7.17
C ALA A 70 -16.37 -2.17 6.37
N VAL A 71 -16.76 -1.44 5.34
CA VAL A 71 -15.81 -0.64 4.53
C VAL A 71 -15.24 0.51 5.35
N VAL A 72 -16.08 1.23 6.09
CA VAL A 72 -15.62 2.34 6.94
C VAL A 72 -14.67 1.85 8.02
N ALA A 73 -14.99 0.73 8.68
CA ALA A 73 -14.12 0.14 9.70
C ALA A 73 -12.78 -0.31 9.10
N ALA A 74 -12.79 -0.96 7.94
CA ALA A 74 -11.58 -1.39 7.25
C ALA A 74 -10.73 -0.20 6.78
N ARG A 75 -11.35 0.87 6.28
CA ARG A 75 -10.67 2.11 5.93
C ARG A 75 -9.99 2.74 7.14
N ASN A 76 -10.69 2.83 8.27
CA ASN A 76 -10.12 3.39 9.49
C ASN A 76 -8.90 2.61 9.96
N ALA A 77 -8.91 1.28 9.84
CA ALA A 77 -7.76 0.44 10.15
C ALA A 77 -6.57 0.74 9.22
N THR A 78 -6.80 1.00 7.93
CA THR A 78 -5.72 1.36 7.01
C THR A 78 -5.13 2.73 7.33
N VAL A 79 -5.95 3.70 7.70
CA VAL A 79 -5.50 5.05 8.08
C VAL A 79 -4.72 5.02 9.39
N ALA A 80 -5.12 4.18 10.34
CA ALA A 80 -4.46 4.04 11.64
C ALA A 80 -3.13 3.27 11.57
N ALA A 81 -2.89 2.52 10.48
CA ALA A 81 -1.66 1.76 10.29
C ALA A 81 -0.46 2.69 10.13
N ASN A 82 0.56 2.54 10.98
CA ASN A 82 1.75 3.38 10.99
C ASN A 82 3.05 2.58 10.79
N SER A 83 2.95 1.32 10.42
CA SER A 83 4.08 0.45 10.10
C SER A 83 3.73 -0.46 8.92
N PRO A 84 4.75 -0.99 8.19
CA PRO A 84 4.49 -1.96 7.12
C PRO A 84 3.71 -3.19 7.57
N ALA A 85 3.99 -3.70 8.77
CA ALA A 85 3.29 -4.86 9.33
C ALA A 85 1.81 -4.57 9.59
N GLN A 86 1.49 -3.41 10.16
CA GLN A 86 0.11 -2.99 10.40
C GLN A 86 -0.64 -2.75 9.09
N ALA A 87 0.01 -2.14 8.11
CA ALA A 87 -0.58 -1.92 6.79
C ALA A 87 -0.88 -3.24 6.08
N ALA A 88 0.02 -4.21 6.16
CA ALA A 88 -0.19 -5.55 5.61
C ALA A 88 -1.36 -6.27 6.29
N ALA A 89 -1.49 -6.14 7.60
CA ALA A 89 -2.60 -6.73 8.36
C ALA A 89 -3.95 -6.09 8.00
N ALA A 90 -3.98 -4.79 7.67
CA ALA A 90 -5.19 -4.06 7.28
C ALA A 90 -5.60 -4.33 5.83
N GLU A 91 -4.73 -4.83 4.98
CA GLU A 91 -4.96 -5.01 3.53
C GLU A 91 -6.04 -6.05 3.24
N GLY A 92 -6.05 -7.18 3.93
CA GLY A 92 -7.05 -8.24 3.74
C GLY A 92 -8.48 -7.75 3.99
N PRO A 93 -8.79 -7.15 5.15
CA PRO A 93 -10.12 -6.62 5.44
C PRO A 93 -10.59 -5.55 4.46
N ILE A 94 -9.74 -4.61 4.04
CA ILE A 94 -10.15 -3.55 3.10
C ILE A 94 -10.38 -4.13 1.69
N ALA A 95 -9.55 -5.04 1.23
CA ALA A 95 -9.75 -5.70 -0.05
C ALA A 95 -11.06 -6.50 -0.08
N SER A 96 -11.37 -7.22 0.98
CA SER A 96 -12.62 -7.97 1.13
C SER A 96 -13.84 -7.03 1.15
N ALA A 97 -13.79 -5.95 1.90
CA ALA A 97 -14.87 -5.00 2.01
C ALA A 97 -15.15 -4.27 0.68
N LEU A 98 -14.10 -3.85 -0.02
CA LEU A 98 -14.22 -3.24 -1.36
C LEU A 98 -14.76 -4.24 -2.38
N GLY A 99 -14.33 -5.50 -2.33
CA GLY A 99 -14.87 -6.56 -3.18
C GLY A 99 -16.37 -6.75 -3.00
N LYS A 100 -16.87 -6.66 -1.77
CA LYS A 100 -18.31 -6.72 -1.48
C LYS A 100 -19.07 -5.53 -2.07
N ILE A 101 -18.52 -4.33 -2.00
CA ILE A 101 -19.13 -3.14 -2.63
C ILE A 101 -19.19 -3.28 -4.16
N PHE A 102 -18.12 -3.75 -4.77
CA PHE A 102 -18.09 -3.94 -6.22
C PHE A 102 -19.03 -5.06 -6.67
N ALA A 103 -19.14 -6.13 -5.87
CA ALA A 103 -20.13 -7.19 -6.11
C ALA A 103 -21.56 -6.69 -5.95
N LEU A 104 -21.81 -5.80 -5.01
CA LEU A 104 -23.11 -5.15 -4.80
C LEU A 104 -23.57 -4.39 -6.05
N ALA A 105 -22.66 -3.75 -6.77
CA ALA A 105 -22.97 -3.01 -7.99
C ALA A 105 -23.58 -3.91 -9.08
N GLU A 106 -23.25 -5.19 -9.10
CA GLU A 106 -23.83 -6.14 -10.04
C GLU A 106 -25.33 -6.36 -9.80
N ALA A 107 -25.80 -6.22 -8.56
CA ALA A 107 -27.21 -6.32 -8.18
C ALA A 107 -27.99 -5.01 -8.40
N TYR A 108 -27.30 -3.89 -8.63
CA TYR A 108 -27.88 -2.57 -8.83
C TYR A 108 -27.40 -2.00 -10.17
N PRO A 109 -28.12 -2.28 -11.29
CA PRO A 109 -27.68 -1.85 -12.63
C PRO A 109 -27.47 -0.33 -12.77
N ASP A 110 -28.27 0.47 -12.08
CA ASP A 110 -28.15 1.94 -12.11
C ASP A 110 -26.82 2.40 -11.46
N LEU A 111 -26.42 1.76 -10.38
CA LEU A 111 -25.13 2.00 -9.74
C LEU A 111 -23.97 1.60 -10.65
N LYS A 112 -24.07 0.42 -11.25
CA LYS A 112 -23.04 -0.08 -12.18
C LYS A 112 -22.84 0.86 -13.37
N ALA A 113 -23.90 1.50 -13.82
CA ALA A 113 -23.88 2.44 -14.94
C ALA A 113 -23.47 3.87 -14.55
N ASP A 114 -23.43 4.19 -13.24
CA ASP A 114 -23.09 5.52 -12.75
C ASP A 114 -21.64 5.87 -13.11
N ALA A 115 -21.46 7.03 -13.78
CA ALA A 115 -20.13 7.45 -14.23
C ALA A 115 -19.19 7.76 -13.08
N ASN A 116 -19.69 8.34 -11.98
CA ASN A 116 -18.90 8.64 -10.79
C ASN A 116 -18.44 7.36 -10.10
N PHE A 117 -19.34 6.38 -9.95
CA PHE A 117 -18.99 5.05 -9.40
C PHE A 117 -17.91 4.35 -10.24
N ARG A 118 -18.06 4.34 -11.56
CA ARG A 118 -17.10 3.72 -12.47
C ARG A 118 -15.73 4.37 -12.41
N GLN A 119 -15.70 5.70 -12.30
CA GLN A 119 -14.44 6.44 -12.14
C GLN A 119 -13.77 6.11 -10.81
N LEU A 120 -14.51 6.11 -9.70
CA LEU A 120 -13.98 5.75 -8.39
C LEU A 120 -13.49 4.30 -8.35
N GLN A 121 -14.23 3.37 -8.93
CA GLN A 121 -13.81 1.98 -9.03
C GLN A 121 -12.50 1.84 -9.80
N SER A 122 -12.37 2.54 -10.92
CA SER A 122 -11.15 2.54 -11.73
C SER A 122 -9.96 3.11 -10.96
N GLU A 123 -10.14 4.23 -10.25
CA GLU A 123 -9.08 4.85 -9.46
C GLU A 123 -8.65 3.97 -8.28
N ILE A 124 -9.59 3.35 -7.59
CA ILE A 124 -9.30 2.43 -6.48
C ILE A 124 -8.56 1.20 -6.99
N THR A 125 -8.99 0.62 -8.10
CA THR A 125 -8.31 -0.52 -8.72
C THR A 125 -6.87 -0.14 -9.13
N ALA A 126 -6.67 1.05 -9.68
CA ALA A 126 -5.34 1.55 -10.02
C ALA A 126 -4.43 1.67 -8.79
N THR A 127 -4.95 2.14 -7.64
CA THR A 127 -4.18 2.19 -6.39
C THR A 127 -3.81 0.80 -5.88
N GLU A 128 -4.73 -0.16 -5.96
CA GLU A 128 -4.46 -1.55 -5.58
C GLU A 128 -3.37 -2.17 -6.44
N ASP A 129 -3.41 -1.95 -7.75
CA ASP A 129 -2.40 -2.43 -8.70
C ASP A 129 -1.02 -1.82 -8.39
N ARG A 130 -0.96 -0.53 -8.07
CA ARG A 130 0.28 0.14 -7.68
C ARG A 130 0.84 -0.40 -6.36
N ILE A 131 -0.01 -0.67 -5.38
CA ILE A 131 0.39 -1.28 -4.10
C ILE A 131 0.94 -2.68 -4.35
N ALA A 132 0.28 -3.49 -5.14
CA ALA A 132 0.71 -4.84 -5.48
C ALA A 132 2.06 -4.83 -6.24
N TYR A 133 2.23 -3.91 -7.17
CA TYR A 133 3.47 -3.76 -7.94
C TYR A 133 4.65 -3.31 -7.06
N ALA A 134 4.42 -2.42 -6.11
CA ALA A 134 5.47 -1.90 -5.23
C ALA A 134 5.93 -2.92 -4.15
N ARG A 135 5.15 -3.95 -3.92
CA ARG A 135 5.54 -5.07 -3.06
C ARG A 135 6.62 -5.93 -3.72
#